data_f93826c58d0fc293a85468fcbc15312f
#
_entry.id   f93826c58d0fc293a85468fcbc15312f
#
_cell.length_a   1.000
_cell.length_b   1.000
_cell.length_c   1.000
_cell.angle_alpha   90.00
_cell.angle_beta   90.00
_cell.angle_gamma   90.00
#
_symmetry.space_group_name_H-M   'P 1'
#
loop_
_entity.id
_entity.type
_entity.pdbx_description
1 polymer ?
#
loop_
_entity_poly.entity_id
_entity_poly.type
_entity_poly.pdbx_seq_one_letter_code
_entity_poly.pdbx_strand_id
1 'polypeptide(L)'
;RFRTEAVPGVLKRHIPVLVNEPSCGWLKYCYYYILARIYPENVAYWTDDHIETVLSRDDEYGLGRAVVLQILRSLYRFERRYLPFSPLREMRFLSPEEIIENGFSEEYLKLRDISTEYYIYEFMRIGCAITPYDTLGHIGGVHYVAVYAARQLFAAGVPVDVALVSGAAAVHDIGKYGSKKSEERRVPYLHYFYTDLCCRRVGIPEIGHIAANHSVWDLELENLPVEALLLIYADFRVKSRRENGREKVCFYTLKEAFDVILQKLDNVDEAKKHRYQRVYEKLADFEQYMTMSGVNTVLPDDF
;
A
#
# COMPACT_ATOMS: atom_id res chain seq x y z
N ARG A 1 -30.57 14.89 1.48
CA ARG A 1 -30.49 14.14 2.75
C ARG A 1 -30.22 12.68 2.40
N PHE A 2 -28.96 12.28 2.38
CA PHE A 2 -28.61 10.86 2.31
C PHE A 2 -29.00 10.23 3.66
N ARG A 3 -29.95 9.30 3.64
CA ARG A 3 -30.18 8.45 4.81
C ARG A 3 -29.00 7.48 4.89
N THR A 4 -28.21 7.61 5.93
CA THR A 4 -27.02 6.79 6.21
C THR A 4 -27.30 5.29 6.23
N GLU A 5 -28.55 4.89 6.40
CA GLU A 5 -29.01 3.49 6.41
C GLU A 5 -29.18 2.89 5.00
N ALA A 6 -29.38 3.70 3.98
CA ALA A 6 -29.51 3.23 2.59
C ALA A 6 -28.17 2.96 1.90
N VAL A 7 -27.11 3.62 2.37
CA VAL A 7 -25.76 3.53 1.80
C VAL A 7 -25.20 2.10 1.86
N PRO A 8 -25.29 1.36 2.98
CA PRO A 8 -24.79 -0.03 3.03
C PRO A 8 -25.51 -0.98 2.09
N GLY A 9 -26.82 -0.80 1.89
CA GLY A 9 -27.61 -1.63 0.98
C GLY A 9 -27.31 -1.37 -0.50
N VAL A 10 -27.06 -0.13 -0.85
CA VAL A 10 -26.63 0.29 -2.20
C VAL A 10 -25.22 -0.24 -2.46
N LEU A 11 -24.31 -0.10 -1.51
CA LEU A 11 -22.94 -0.60 -1.63
C LEU A 11 -22.91 -2.12 -1.77
N LYS A 12 -23.74 -2.85 -1.04
CA LYS A 12 -23.81 -4.32 -1.08
C LYS A 12 -24.13 -4.87 -2.48
N ARG A 13 -25.05 -4.22 -3.19
CA ARG A 13 -25.52 -4.67 -4.52
C ARG A 13 -24.69 -4.15 -5.66
N HIS A 14 -24.03 -3.03 -5.48
CA HIS A 14 -23.53 -2.22 -6.59
C HIS A 14 -22.06 -1.82 -6.47
N ILE A 15 -21.30 -2.23 -5.42
CA ILE A 15 -19.87 -1.88 -5.35
C ILE A 15 -19.12 -2.20 -6.65
N PRO A 16 -19.27 -3.40 -7.27
CA PRO A 16 -18.61 -3.68 -8.54
C PRO A 16 -19.17 -2.87 -9.72
N VAL A 17 -20.47 -2.50 -9.68
CA VAL A 17 -21.14 -1.75 -10.75
C VAL A 17 -20.95 -0.26 -10.55
N LEU A 18 -21.10 0.22 -9.32
CA LEU A 18 -20.96 1.63 -8.93
C LEU A 18 -19.56 2.17 -9.24
N VAL A 19 -18.57 1.32 -9.15
CA VAL A 19 -17.17 1.68 -9.39
C VAL A 19 -16.86 1.79 -10.89
N ASN A 20 -17.55 1.02 -11.73
CA ASN A 20 -17.35 0.98 -13.17
C ASN A 20 -18.28 1.91 -13.95
N GLU A 21 -19.32 2.47 -13.31
CA GLU A 21 -20.23 3.39 -14.00
C GLU A 21 -19.79 4.85 -13.86
N PRO A 22 -19.78 5.63 -14.96
CA PRO A 22 -19.48 7.07 -14.94
C PRO A 22 -20.43 7.88 -14.03
N SER A 23 -21.63 7.34 -13.73
CA SER A 23 -22.64 7.95 -12.87
C SER A 23 -22.33 7.90 -11.37
N CYS A 24 -21.27 7.22 -10.94
CA CYS A 24 -20.88 7.16 -9.54
C CYS A 24 -20.04 8.34 -9.09
N GLY A 25 -20.51 9.52 -9.41
CA GLY A 25 -19.85 10.77 -9.08
C GLY A 25 -19.42 10.88 -7.61
N TRP A 26 -20.19 10.33 -6.67
CA TRP A 26 -19.87 10.44 -5.26
C TRP A 26 -18.71 9.55 -4.78
N LEU A 27 -18.46 8.35 -5.39
CA LEU A 27 -17.26 7.57 -5.09
C LEU A 27 -16.01 8.24 -5.66
N LYS A 28 -16.11 8.76 -6.88
CA LYS A 28 -15.05 9.59 -7.48
C LYS A 28 -14.81 10.82 -6.62
N TYR A 29 -15.86 11.46 -6.13
CA TYR A 29 -15.76 12.61 -5.23
C TYR A 29 -15.00 12.25 -3.94
N CYS A 30 -15.31 11.14 -3.28
CA CYS A 30 -14.59 10.68 -2.10
C CYS A 30 -13.10 10.42 -2.41
N TYR A 31 -12.83 9.78 -3.54
CA TYR A 31 -11.47 9.52 -3.97
C TYR A 31 -10.68 10.81 -4.19
N TYR A 32 -11.24 11.73 -4.95
CA TYR A 32 -10.57 13.01 -5.24
C TYR A 32 -10.48 13.91 -4.02
N TYR A 33 -11.43 13.85 -3.11
CA TYR A 33 -11.36 14.58 -1.85
C TYR A 33 -10.13 14.17 -1.03
N ILE A 34 -9.86 12.88 -0.91
CA ILE A 34 -8.69 12.36 -0.19
C ILE A 34 -7.41 12.65 -0.99
N LEU A 35 -7.45 12.44 -2.31
CA LEU A 35 -6.33 12.73 -3.20
C LEU A 35 -5.89 14.20 -3.09
N ALA A 36 -6.84 15.13 -3.01
CA ALA A 36 -6.56 16.55 -2.83
C ALA A 36 -5.87 16.87 -1.49
N ARG A 37 -6.07 16.06 -0.47
CA ARG A 37 -5.38 16.21 0.83
C ARG A 37 -3.96 15.68 0.79
N ILE A 38 -3.73 14.61 0.08
CA ILE A 38 -2.42 13.93 -0.01
C ILE A 38 -1.58 14.54 -1.13
N TYR A 39 -2.18 14.84 -2.28
CA TYR A 39 -1.52 15.33 -3.49
C TYR A 39 -2.28 16.53 -4.09
N PRO A 40 -2.35 17.66 -3.40
CA PRO A 40 -3.16 18.80 -3.85
C PRO A 40 -2.76 19.31 -5.22
N GLU A 41 -1.48 19.25 -5.58
CA GLU A 41 -0.97 19.68 -6.89
C GLU A 41 -1.41 18.78 -8.06
N ASN A 42 -1.90 17.57 -7.78
CA ASN A 42 -2.28 16.60 -8.81
C ASN A 42 -3.80 16.56 -9.07
N VAL A 43 -4.60 17.20 -8.24
CA VAL A 43 -6.08 17.16 -8.35
C VAL A 43 -6.55 17.64 -9.71
N ALA A 44 -6.00 18.76 -10.20
CA ALA A 44 -6.35 19.33 -11.51
C ALA A 44 -6.10 18.39 -12.71
N TYR A 45 -5.26 17.37 -12.54
CA TYR A 45 -4.95 16.43 -13.62
C TYR A 45 -5.87 15.19 -13.65
N TRP A 46 -6.65 14.99 -12.60
CA TRP A 46 -7.52 13.83 -12.44
C TRP A 46 -8.99 14.17 -12.49
N THR A 47 -9.33 15.44 -12.25
CA THR A 47 -10.70 15.91 -12.16
C THR A 47 -11.16 16.58 -13.44
N ASP A 48 -12.42 16.37 -13.79
CA ASP A 48 -13.14 17.27 -14.64
C ASP A 48 -13.35 18.59 -13.89
N ASP A 49 -13.38 19.73 -14.56
CA ASP A 49 -13.53 21.10 -13.98
C ASP A 49 -14.66 21.20 -12.94
N HIS A 50 -15.67 20.34 -13.06
CA HIS A 50 -16.81 20.30 -12.16
C HIS A 50 -16.48 19.78 -10.76
N ILE A 51 -15.56 18.84 -10.65
CA ILE A 51 -15.16 18.24 -9.36
C ILE A 51 -14.26 19.21 -8.59
N GLU A 52 -13.39 19.94 -9.27
CA GLU A 52 -12.58 21.00 -8.65
C GLU A 52 -13.46 22.07 -7.99
N THR A 53 -14.52 22.50 -8.67
CA THR A 53 -15.44 23.49 -8.15
C THR A 53 -16.19 22.97 -6.90
N VAL A 54 -16.52 21.69 -6.86
CA VAL A 54 -17.19 21.07 -5.71
C VAL A 54 -16.22 20.93 -4.55
N LEU A 55 -15.00 20.47 -4.77
CA LEU A 55 -13.97 20.33 -3.74
C LEU A 55 -13.61 21.66 -3.09
N SER A 56 -13.51 22.74 -3.88
CA SER A 56 -13.18 24.08 -3.37
C SER A 56 -14.29 24.70 -2.53
N ARG A 57 -15.57 24.42 -2.83
CA ARG A 57 -16.71 24.94 -2.09
C ARG A 57 -16.94 24.24 -0.75
N ASP A 58 -16.63 22.94 -0.67
CA ASP A 58 -16.87 22.15 0.53
C ASP A 58 -15.84 22.44 1.64
N ASP A 59 -14.66 22.94 1.29
CA ASP A 59 -13.64 23.26 2.30
C ASP A 59 -14.04 24.47 3.17
N GLU A 60 -14.91 25.37 2.67
CA GLU A 60 -15.35 26.55 3.40
C GLU A 60 -16.20 26.20 4.64
N TYR A 61 -16.90 25.05 4.64
CA TYR A 61 -17.83 24.66 5.71
C TYR A 61 -17.50 23.31 6.38
N GLY A 62 -16.48 22.60 5.96
CA GLY A 62 -16.11 21.28 6.49
C GLY A 62 -17.16 20.17 6.27
N LEU A 63 -18.22 20.46 5.52
CA LEU A 63 -19.33 19.52 5.28
C LEU A 63 -18.90 18.37 4.37
N GLY A 64 -18.07 18.65 3.36
CA GLY A 64 -17.57 17.66 2.44
C GLY A 64 -16.75 16.59 3.16
N ARG A 65 -15.87 17.00 4.09
CA ARG A 65 -15.09 16.08 4.92
C ARG A 65 -16.01 15.16 5.74
N ALA A 66 -17.02 15.70 6.40
CA ALA A 66 -17.93 14.91 7.22
C ALA A 66 -18.70 13.87 6.39
N VAL A 67 -19.16 14.24 5.19
CA VAL A 67 -19.85 13.34 4.26
C VAL A 67 -18.93 12.24 3.76
N VAL A 68 -17.73 12.60 3.29
CA VAL A 68 -16.73 11.64 2.80
C VAL A 68 -16.36 10.63 3.88
N LEU A 69 -16.00 11.10 5.08
CA LEU A 69 -15.66 10.23 6.21
C LEU A 69 -16.83 9.32 6.60
N GLN A 70 -18.07 9.81 6.56
CA GLN A 70 -19.24 8.97 6.83
C GLN A 70 -19.43 7.87 5.78
N ILE A 71 -19.18 8.17 4.52
CA ILE A 71 -19.23 7.19 3.42
C ILE A 71 -18.15 6.12 3.61
N LEU A 72 -16.92 6.53 3.87
CA LEU A 72 -15.79 5.62 4.08
C LEU A 72 -15.98 4.74 5.32
N ARG A 73 -16.49 5.32 6.43
CA ARG A 73 -16.87 4.56 7.63
C ARG A 73 -17.95 3.52 7.33
N SER A 74 -18.91 3.86 6.48
CA SER A 74 -19.98 2.94 6.09
C SER A 74 -19.44 1.79 5.22
N LEU A 75 -18.51 2.10 4.28
CA LEU A 75 -17.79 1.09 3.50
C LEU A 75 -17.00 0.14 4.41
N TYR A 76 -16.22 0.68 5.32
CA TYR A 76 -15.41 -0.08 6.27
C TYR A 76 -16.27 -1.05 7.11
N ARG A 77 -17.35 -0.54 7.73
CA ARG A 77 -18.27 -1.36 8.52
C ARG A 77 -18.97 -2.44 7.70
N PHE A 78 -19.34 -2.11 6.48
CA PHE A 78 -19.96 -3.05 5.56
C PHE A 78 -18.99 -4.19 5.21
N GLU A 79 -17.76 -3.88 4.87
CA GLU A 79 -16.77 -4.87 4.47
C GLU A 79 -16.41 -5.82 5.61
N ARG A 80 -16.17 -5.27 6.80
CA ARG A 80 -15.89 -6.10 7.97
C ARG A 80 -17.05 -7.04 8.33
N ARG A 81 -18.27 -6.63 8.05
CA ARG A 81 -19.45 -7.43 8.39
C ARG A 81 -19.75 -8.54 7.38
N TYR A 82 -19.48 -8.33 6.12
CA TYR A 82 -19.95 -9.19 5.04
C TYR A 82 -18.85 -9.87 4.23
N LEU A 83 -17.62 -9.44 4.36
CA LEU A 83 -16.49 -10.10 3.71
C LEU A 83 -15.70 -10.88 4.77
N PRO A 84 -15.33 -12.12 4.46
CA PRO A 84 -14.47 -12.88 5.35
C PRO A 84 -13.18 -12.12 5.56
N PHE A 85 -12.68 -12.17 6.77
CA PHE A 85 -11.39 -11.61 7.13
C PHE A 85 -10.31 -12.20 6.20
N SER A 86 -9.51 -11.33 5.63
CA SER A 86 -8.34 -11.72 4.86
C SER A 86 -7.16 -10.82 5.25
N PRO A 87 -6.02 -11.37 5.67
CA PRO A 87 -4.80 -10.59 5.91
C PRO A 87 -4.39 -9.73 4.70
N LEU A 88 -4.77 -10.17 3.50
CA LEU A 88 -4.50 -9.48 2.24
C LEU A 88 -5.39 -8.25 2.00
N ARG A 89 -6.49 -8.13 2.71
CA ARG A 89 -7.46 -7.05 2.54
C ARG A 89 -7.43 -6.04 3.67
N GLU A 90 -6.86 -6.41 4.80
CA GLU A 90 -6.74 -5.54 5.96
C GLU A 90 -5.27 -5.43 6.34
N MET A 91 -4.71 -4.24 6.21
CA MET A 91 -3.43 -3.94 6.83
C MET A 91 -3.64 -3.98 8.35
N ARG A 92 -3.10 -5.00 9.00
CA ARG A 92 -3.14 -5.11 10.45
C ARG A 92 -2.05 -4.24 11.04
N PHE A 93 -2.43 -3.11 11.56
CA PHE A 93 -1.54 -2.36 12.43
C PHE A 93 -1.20 -3.19 13.67
N LEU A 94 0.02 -2.99 14.17
CA LEU A 94 0.46 -3.59 15.43
C LEU A 94 -0.50 -3.21 16.56
N SER A 95 -0.74 -4.14 17.48
CA SER A 95 -1.50 -3.83 18.68
C SER A 95 -0.73 -2.86 19.60
N PRO A 96 -1.39 -2.18 20.53
CA PRO A 96 -0.69 -1.35 21.52
C PRO A 96 0.36 -2.12 22.31
N GLU A 97 0.08 -3.39 22.64
CA GLU A 97 0.99 -4.27 23.35
C GLU A 97 2.23 -4.58 22.52
N GLU A 98 2.04 -4.92 21.24
CA GLU A 98 3.15 -5.16 20.31
C GLU A 98 4.03 -3.91 20.12
N ILE A 99 3.45 -2.72 20.08
CA ILE A 99 4.21 -1.48 19.97
C ILE A 99 5.09 -1.27 21.21
N ILE A 100 4.56 -1.54 22.40
CA ILE A 100 5.30 -1.40 23.65
C ILE A 100 6.45 -2.42 23.72
N GLU A 101 6.19 -3.65 23.31
CA GLU A 101 7.18 -4.72 23.34
C GLU A 101 8.28 -4.56 22.29
N ASN A 102 7.94 -4.08 21.10
CA ASN A 102 8.83 -4.07 19.93
C ASN A 102 9.48 -2.72 19.62
N GLY A 103 9.39 -1.78 20.54
CA GLY A 103 9.83 -0.43 20.32
C GLY A 103 8.71 0.47 19.80
N PHE A 104 8.90 1.74 20.06
CA PHE A 104 7.90 2.77 19.82
C PHE A 104 8.39 3.68 18.70
N SER A 105 7.62 3.77 17.63
CA SER A 105 7.79 4.81 16.63
C SER A 105 6.62 5.81 16.73
N GLU A 106 6.93 7.06 17.06
CA GLU A 106 5.93 8.14 17.09
C GLU A 106 5.25 8.29 15.73
N GLU A 107 6.00 8.12 14.67
CA GLU A 107 5.48 8.15 13.31
C GLU A 107 4.49 7.02 13.03
N TYR A 108 4.71 5.84 13.61
CA TYR A 108 3.80 4.73 13.43
C TYR A 108 2.42 4.98 14.06
N LEU A 109 2.38 5.57 15.25
CA LEU A 109 1.12 5.99 15.87
C LEU A 109 0.43 7.06 15.02
N LYS A 110 1.19 8.00 14.51
CA LYS A 110 0.68 9.03 13.59
C LYS A 110 0.13 8.42 12.31
N LEU A 111 0.81 7.43 11.73
CA LEU A 111 0.30 6.67 10.58
C LEU A 111 -1.03 5.98 10.90
N ARG A 112 -1.18 5.37 12.06
CA ARG A 112 -2.45 4.77 12.49
C ARG A 112 -3.57 5.79 12.55
N ASP A 113 -3.30 6.95 13.13
CA ASP A 113 -4.27 8.04 13.24
C ASP A 113 -4.66 8.56 11.86
N ILE A 114 -3.70 8.83 10.99
CA ILE A 114 -3.93 9.25 9.61
C ILE A 114 -4.72 8.19 8.83
N SER A 115 -4.35 6.92 8.96
CA SER A 115 -5.04 5.83 8.27
C SER A 115 -6.48 5.71 8.73
N THR A 116 -6.75 5.94 10.02
CA THR A 116 -8.12 5.95 10.57
C THR A 116 -8.87 7.23 10.18
N GLU A 117 -8.22 8.39 10.23
CA GLU A 117 -8.85 9.67 9.90
C GLU A 117 -9.24 9.77 8.42
N TYR A 118 -8.33 9.35 7.53
CA TYR A 118 -8.55 9.41 6.07
C TYR A 118 -9.05 8.10 5.48
N TYR A 119 -9.17 7.04 6.28
CA TYR A 119 -9.56 5.72 5.77
C TYR A 119 -8.72 5.31 4.55
N ILE A 120 -7.40 5.32 4.72
CA ILE A 120 -6.44 5.10 3.62
C ILE A 120 -6.69 3.78 2.91
N TYR A 121 -7.08 2.74 3.64
CA TYR A 121 -7.44 1.45 3.05
C TYR A 121 -8.62 1.59 2.07
N GLU A 122 -9.69 2.24 2.50
CA GLU A 122 -10.90 2.48 1.69
C GLU A 122 -10.60 3.40 0.52
N PHE A 123 -9.71 4.38 0.73
CA PHE A 123 -9.19 5.24 -0.35
C PHE A 123 -8.49 4.42 -1.43
N MET A 124 -7.54 3.56 -1.05
CA MET A 124 -6.80 2.71 -2.00
C MET A 124 -7.75 1.75 -2.72
N ARG A 125 -8.75 1.22 -2.03
CA ARG A 125 -9.75 0.34 -2.62
C ARG A 125 -10.63 1.03 -3.67
N ILE A 126 -11.08 2.25 -3.38
CA ILE A 126 -11.78 3.07 -4.38
C ILE A 126 -10.83 3.39 -5.54
N GLY A 127 -9.58 3.70 -5.22
CA GLY A 127 -8.52 3.95 -6.20
C GLY A 127 -8.30 2.80 -7.17
N CYS A 128 -8.24 1.56 -6.68
CA CYS A 128 -8.13 0.36 -7.52
C CYS A 128 -9.26 0.22 -8.54
N ALA A 129 -10.40 0.80 -8.24
CA ALA A 129 -11.57 0.75 -9.10
C ALA A 129 -11.65 1.91 -10.10
N ILE A 130 -11.04 3.04 -9.78
CA ILE A 130 -11.07 4.27 -10.60
C ILE A 130 -9.80 4.39 -11.45
N THR A 131 -8.68 3.87 -10.97
CA THR A 131 -7.37 3.92 -11.62
C THR A 131 -6.96 2.53 -12.12
N PRO A 132 -5.97 2.42 -13.03
CA PRO A 132 -5.42 1.14 -13.44
C PRO A 132 -4.56 0.46 -12.36
N TYR A 133 -4.36 1.10 -11.19
CA TYR A 133 -3.45 0.62 -10.15
C TYR A 133 -4.17 -0.32 -9.19
N ASP A 134 -3.86 -1.59 -9.31
CA ASP A 134 -4.40 -2.69 -8.49
C ASP A 134 -3.34 -3.05 -7.42
N THR A 135 -3.19 -2.18 -6.42
CA THR A 135 -2.07 -2.25 -5.48
C THR A 135 -2.45 -2.67 -4.07
N LEU A 136 -3.73 -2.61 -3.71
CA LEU A 136 -4.15 -2.84 -2.33
C LEU A 136 -3.82 -4.24 -1.83
N GLY A 137 -4.13 -5.27 -2.61
CA GLY A 137 -3.81 -6.64 -2.25
C GLY A 137 -2.30 -6.89 -2.22
N HIS A 138 -1.56 -6.30 -3.18
CA HIS A 138 -0.11 -6.32 -3.18
C HIS A 138 0.47 -5.69 -1.91
N ILE A 139 0.03 -4.47 -1.56
CA ILE A 139 0.45 -3.78 -0.34
C ILE A 139 0.15 -4.64 0.90
N GLY A 140 -1.05 -5.21 0.99
CA GLY A 140 -1.43 -6.10 2.10
C GLY A 140 -0.54 -7.34 2.20
N GLY A 141 -0.22 -7.96 1.06
CA GLY A 141 0.67 -9.11 0.98
C GLY A 141 2.11 -8.77 1.39
N VAL A 142 2.64 -7.65 0.89
CA VAL A 142 3.99 -7.16 1.26
C VAL A 142 4.07 -6.86 2.74
N HIS A 143 3.07 -6.15 3.28
CA HIS A 143 2.98 -5.86 4.70
C HIS A 143 2.99 -7.14 5.54
N TYR A 144 2.20 -8.14 5.14
CA TYR A 144 2.15 -9.42 5.84
C TYR A 144 3.52 -10.13 5.88
N VAL A 145 4.18 -10.28 4.73
CA VAL A 145 5.48 -10.96 4.64
C VAL A 145 6.55 -10.22 5.43
N ALA A 146 6.61 -8.89 5.28
CA ALA A 146 7.60 -8.06 5.95
C ALA A 146 7.45 -8.11 7.47
N VAL A 147 6.23 -7.95 8.00
CA VAL A 147 5.96 -7.98 9.43
C VAL A 147 6.13 -9.39 10.01
N TYR A 148 5.76 -10.43 9.27
CA TYR A 148 5.98 -11.82 9.67
C TYR A 148 7.47 -12.11 9.91
N ALA A 149 8.34 -11.71 9.00
CA ALA A 149 9.77 -11.88 9.15
C ALA A 149 10.37 -10.97 10.24
N ALA A 150 9.92 -9.70 10.31
CA ALA A 150 10.39 -8.74 11.30
C ALA A 150 10.12 -9.19 12.73
N ARG A 151 8.92 -9.72 13.02
CA ARG A 151 8.56 -10.25 14.33
C ARG A 151 9.46 -11.40 14.76
N GLN A 152 9.81 -12.30 13.85
CA GLN A 152 10.67 -13.41 14.14
C GLN A 152 12.12 -12.97 14.40
N LEU A 153 12.65 -12.04 13.58
CA LEU A 153 13.96 -11.44 13.80
C LEU A 153 14.03 -10.74 15.17
N PHE A 154 13.02 -9.97 15.52
CA PHE A 154 12.92 -9.31 16.81
C PHE A 154 12.93 -10.35 17.97
N ALA A 155 12.13 -11.39 17.84
CA ALA A 155 12.08 -12.48 18.83
C ALA A 155 13.41 -13.25 18.94
N ALA A 156 14.18 -13.30 17.86
CA ALA A 156 15.54 -13.86 17.83
C ALA A 156 16.62 -12.93 18.40
N GLY A 157 16.24 -11.72 18.83
CA GLY A 157 17.17 -10.73 19.41
C GLY A 157 17.92 -9.90 18.37
N VAL A 158 17.52 -9.95 17.11
CA VAL A 158 18.07 -9.07 16.07
C VAL A 158 17.46 -7.68 16.22
N PRO A 159 18.27 -6.60 16.28
CA PRO A 159 17.75 -5.23 16.34
C PRO A 159 16.96 -4.92 15.06
N VAL A 160 15.64 -4.79 15.18
CA VAL A 160 14.73 -4.42 14.10
C VAL A 160 13.55 -3.64 14.67
N ASP A 161 13.20 -2.52 14.06
CA ASP A 161 11.99 -1.77 14.40
C ASP A 161 10.80 -2.34 13.61
N VAL A 162 10.02 -3.20 14.25
CA VAL A 162 8.84 -3.83 13.63
C VAL A 162 7.78 -2.80 13.27
N ALA A 163 7.66 -1.71 14.02
CA ALA A 163 6.72 -0.64 13.72
C ALA A 163 7.14 0.13 12.45
N LEU A 164 8.42 0.38 12.29
CA LEU A 164 8.97 1.01 11.08
C LEU A 164 8.76 0.12 9.84
N VAL A 165 9.01 -1.19 9.96
CA VAL A 165 8.75 -2.17 8.88
C VAL A 165 7.26 -2.18 8.52
N SER A 166 6.38 -2.27 9.52
CA SER A 166 4.92 -2.30 9.32
C SER A 166 4.44 -1.02 8.66
N GLY A 167 4.89 0.13 9.14
CA GLY A 167 4.51 1.43 8.58
C GLY A 167 4.99 1.61 7.14
N ALA A 168 6.25 1.29 6.88
CA ALA A 168 6.82 1.40 5.54
C ALA A 168 6.13 0.46 4.53
N ALA A 169 5.88 -0.79 4.91
CA ALA A 169 5.17 -1.74 4.07
C ALA A 169 3.73 -1.31 3.78
N ALA A 170 3.05 -0.67 4.75
CA ALA A 170 1.68 -0.18 4.57
C ALA A 170 1.55 0.95 3.54
N VAL A 171 2.61 1.72 3.29
CA VAL A 171 2.55 2.90 2.40
C VAL A 171 3.51 2.85 1.21
N HIS A 172 4.30 1.79 1.03
CA HIS A 172 5.38 1.76 0.03
C HIS A 172 4.92 2.09 -1.39
N ASP A 173 3.72 1.71 -1.76
CA ASP A 173 3.14 1.89 -3.08
C ASP A 173 2.08 3.02 -3.17
N ILE A 174 1.86 3.78 -2.08
CA ILE A 174 0.84 4.85 -2.06
C ILE A 174 1.11 5.92 -3.11
N GLY A 175 2.36 6.11 -3.49
CA GLY A 175 2.77 7.05 -4.52
C GLY A 175 2.22 6.76 -5.91
N LYS A 176 1.77 5.55 -6.20
CA LYS A 176 1.10 5.23 -7.46
C LYS A 176 -0.16 6.08 -7.68
N TYR A 177 -0.87 6.37 -6.61
CA TYR A 177 -2.06 7.23 -6.64
C TYR A 177 -1.74 8.73 -6.77
N GLY A 178 -0.49 9.14 -6.49
CA GLY A 178 -0.02 10.51 -6.64
C GLY A 178 0.40 10.88 -8.05
N SER A 179 0.61 9.90 -8.92
CA SER A 179 1.10 10.13 -10.28
C SER A 179 0.02 10.79 -11.15
N LYS A 180 0.44 11.76 -11.96
CA LYS A 180 -0.44 12.46 -12.90
C LYS A 180 -0.78 11.56 -14.09
N LYS A 181 -1.92 11.77 -14.74
CA LYS A 181 -2.32 11.04 -15.94
C LYS A 181 -1.26 11.12 -17.05
N SER A 182 -0.60 12.27 -17.21
CA SER A 182 0.48 12.45 -18.16
C SER A 182 1.75 11.67 -17.83
N GLU A 183 1.87 11.15 -16.61
CA GLU A 183 3.01 10.40 -16.08
C GLU A 183 2.76 8.89 -16.05
N GLU A 184 1.63 8.41 -16.53
CA GLU A 184 1.19 7.01 -16.42
C GLU A 184 2.28 6.00 -16.83
N ARG A 185 3.01 6.28 -17.92
CA ARG A 185 4.13 5.41 -18.38
C ARG A 185 5.36 5.44 -17.49
N ARG A 186 5.46 6.41 -16.59
CA ARG A 186 6.60 6.62 -15.68
C ARG A 186 6.30 6.26 -14.24
N VAL A 187 5.09 5.82 -13.93
CA VAL A 187 4.66 5.43 -12.58
C VAL A 187 5.64 4.45 -11.92
N PRO A 188 6.20 3.43 -12.62
CA PRO A 188 7.19 2.54 -12.00
C PRO A 188 8.43 3.23 -11.43
N TYR A 189 8.73 4.45 -11.87
CA TYR A 189 9.87 5.25 -11.40
C TYR A 189 9.43 6.42 -10.51
N LEU A 190 8.26 6.99 -10.76
CA LEU A 190 7.80 8.19 -10.06
C LEU A 190 7.07 7.91 -8.77
N HIS A 191 6.55 6.69 -8.57
CA HIS A 191 5.80 6.39 -7.35
C HIS A 191 6.67 6.49 -6.09
N TYR A 192 7.97 6.27 -6.17
CA TYR A 192 8.90 6.47 -5.05
C TYR A 192 8.91 7.92 -4.58
N PHE A 193 9.02 8.85 -5.53
CA PHE A 193 8.95 10.29 -5.26
C PHE A 193 7.60 10.68 -4.61
N TYR A 194 6.49 10.20 -5.15
CA TYR A 194 5.18 10.50 -4.60
C TYR A 194 4.91 9.80 -3.26
N THR A 195 5.52 8.65 -2.99
CA THR A 195 5.48 8.01 -1.67
C THR A 195 6.20 8.88 -0.64
N ASP A 196 7.44 9.31 -0.91
CA ASP A 196 8.19 10.21 -0.02
C ASP A 196 7.45 11.54 0.20
N LEU A 197 6.93 12.15 -0.87
CA LEU A 197 6.17 13.39 -0.79
C LEU A 197 4.92 13.26 0.10
N CYS A 198 4.16 12.17 -0.04
CA CYS A 198 3.01 11.88 0.82
C CYS A 198 3.43 11.79 2.28
N CYS A 199 4.43 10.95 2.57
CA CYS A 199 4.88 10.69 3.93
C CYS A 199 5.41 11.94 4.62
N ARG A 200 6.16 12.78 3.92
CA ARG A 200 6.62 14.08 4.45
C ARG A 200 5.45 15.01 4.78
N ARG A 201 4.45 15.08 3.91
CA ARG A 201 3.27 15.94 4.11
C ARG A 201 2.45 15.54 5.31
N VAL A 202 2.26 14.26 5.50
CA VAL A 202 1.51 13.75 6.65
C VAL A 202 2.37 13.62 7.91
N GLY A 203 3.67 13.94 7.83
CA GLY A 203 4.60 14.02 8.95
C GLY A 203 5.06 12.67 9.49
N ILE A 204 5.34 11.74 8.58
CA ILE A 204 5.93 10.41 8.83
C ILE A 204 7.17 10.20 7.92
N PRO A 205 8.18 11.10 7.98
CA PRO A 205 9.30 11.07 7.05
C PRO A 205 10.23 9.85 7.21
N GLU A 206 10.40 9.28 8.40
CA GLU A 206 11.22 8.07 8.61
C GLU A 206 10.58 6.84 7.96
N ILE A 207 9.28 6.65 8.19
CA ILE A 207 8.49 5.62 7.48
C ILE A 207 8.59 5.85 5.97
N GLY A 208 8.44 7.10 5.54
CA GLY A 208 8.54 7.49 4.14
C GLY A 208 9.90 7.18 3.52
N HIS A 209 10.97 7.36 4.26
CA HIS A 209 12.32 7.06 3.79
C HIS A 209 12.50 5.56 3.50
N ILE A 210 12.09 4.69 4.41
CA ILE A 210 12.12 3.24 4.17
C ILE A 210 11.16 2.85 3.04
N ALA A 211 9.95 3.40 3.05
CA ALA A 211 8.94 3.09 2.03
C ALA A 211 9.38 3.51 0.61
N ALA A 212 9.97 4.70 0.45
CA ALA A 212 10.45 5.18 -0.83
C ALA A 212 11.66 4.39 -1.38
N ASN A 213 12.42 3.74 -0.49
CA ASN A 213 13.60 2.95 -0.85
C ASN A 213 13.31 1.45 -0.99
N HIS A 214 12.09 1.07 -1.33
CA HIS A 214 11.73 -0.35 -1.52
C HIS A 214 12.16 -0.91 -2.89
N SER A 215 12.84 -0.13 -3.70
CA SER A 215 13.28 -0.54 -5.03
C SER A 215 14.43 -1.54 -4.96
N VAL A 216 14.37 -2.54 -5.82
CA VAL A 216 15.51 -3.47 -6.04
C VAL A 216 16.78 -2.76 -6.51
N TRP A 217 16.68 -1.55 -7.04
CA TRP A 217 17.81 -0.73 -7.45
C TRP A 217 18.64 -0.25 -6.25
N ASP A 218 17.98 -0.02 -5.11
CA ASP A 218 18.64 0.44 -3.89
C ASP A 218 19.41 -0.66 -3.19
N LEU A 219 19.14 -1.95 -3.51
CA LEU A 219 19.94 -3.09 -3.06
C LEU A 219 21.39 -3.07 -3.55
N GLU A 220 21.71 -2.27 -4.53
CA GLU A 220 23.11 -2.04 -4.93
C GLU A 220 23.86 -1.14 -3.92
N LEU A 221 23.14 -0.44 -3.05
CA LEU A 221 23.70 0.30 -1.92
C LEU A 221 24.13 -0.68 -0.83
N GLU A 222 25.35 -0.57 -0.34
CA GLU A 222 25.94 -1.58 0.56
C GLU A 222 25.44 -1.49 2.01
N ASN A 223 24.76 -0.42 2.42
CA ASN A 223 24.43 -0.13 3.81
C ASN A 223 22.92 0.15 4.02
N LEU A 224 22.07 -0.76 3.58
CA LEU A 224 20.64 -0.66 3.87
C LEU A 224 20.33 -1.18 5.29
N PRO A 225 19.47 -0.49 6.05
CA PRO A 225 18.99 -1.01 7.33
C PRO A 225 18.15 -2.27 7.11
N VAL A 226 18.05 -3.09 8.16
CA VAL A 226 17.32 -4.35 8.11
C VAL A 226 15.85 -4.16 7.75
N GLU A 227 15.25 -3.05 8.15
CA GLU A 227 13.88 -2.65 7.84
C GLU A 227 13.66 -2.46 6.32
N ALA A 228 14.60 -1.82 5.65
CA ALA A 228 14.55 -1.67 4.19
C ALA A 228 14.76 -2.99 3.47
N LEU A 229 15.70 -3.82 3.94
CA LEU A 229 15.92 -5.17 3.38
C LEU A 229 14.68 -6.06 3.52
N LEU A 230 14.00 -6.01 4.65
CA LEU A 230 12.75 -6.74 4.88
C LEU A 230 11.65 -6.29 3.92
N LEU A 231 11.52 -4.98 3.71
CA LEU A 231 10.53 -4.44 2.76
C LEU A 231 10.85 -4.87 1.32
N ILE A 232 12.09 -4.71 0.88
CA ILE A 232 12.51 -5.12 -0.47
C ILE A 232 12.34 -6.64 -0.67
N TYR A 233 12.73 -7.44 0.33
CA TYR A 233 12.54 -8.89 0.31
C TYR A 233 11.07 -9.28 0.16
N ALA A 234 10.19 -8.64 0.93
CA ALA A 234 8.76 -8.90 0.88
C ALA A 234 8.15 -8.46 -0.46
N ASP A 235 8.48 -7.25 -0.95
CA ASP A 235 8.00 -6.76 -2.24
C ASP A 235 8.48 -7.65 -3.40
N PHE A 236 9.71 -8.15 -3.33
CA PHE A 236 10.24 -9.07 -4.34
C PHE A 236 9.43 -10.37 -4.40
N ARG A 237 9.00 -10.93 -3.26
CA ARG A 237 8.28 -12.19 -3.15
C ARG A 237 6.78 -12.11 -3.42
N VAL A 238 6.19 -10.93 -3.30
CA VAL A 238 4.74 -10.73 -3.43
C VAL A 238 4.42 -10.12 -4.78
N LYS A 239 3.57 -10.78 -5.54
CA LYS A 239 3.10 -10.26 -6.83
C LYS A 239 1.59 -10.37 -6.90
N SER A 240 0.96 -9.39 -7.53
CA SER A 240 -0.47 -9.45 -7.83
C SER A 240 -0.71 -9.61 -9.33
N ARG A 241 -1.82 -10.24 -9.66
CA ARG A 241 -2.33 -10.40 -11.02
C ARG A 241 -3.84 -10.32 -11.01
N ARG A 242 -4.44 -9.97 -12.14
CA ARG A 242 -5.89 -10.03 -12.30
C ARG A 242 -6.31 -11.39 -12.84
N GLU A 243 -7.22 -12.05 -12.11
CA GLU A 243 -7.92 -13.26 -12.57
C GLU A 243 -9.43 -13.01 -12.46
N ASN A 244 -10.15 -13.17 -13.57
CA ASN A 244 -11.61 -12.98 -13.62
C ASN A 244 -12.07 -11.60 -13.06
N GLY A 245 -11.32 -10.54 -13.37
CA GLY A 245 -11.61 -9.18 -12.91
C GLY A 245 -11.32 -8.91 -11.43
N ARG A 246 -10.71 -9.87 -10.72
CA ARG A 246 -10.31 -9.72 -9.31
C ARG A 246 -8.80 -9.75 -9.16
N GLU A 247 -8.30 -8.98 -8.21
CA GLU A 247 -6.90 -9.07 -7.82
C GLU A 247 -6.66 -10.42 -7.11
N LYS A 248 -5.63 -11.12 -7.56
CA LYS A 248 -5.09 -12.30 -6.90
C LYS A 248 -3.66 -12.01 -6.48
N VAL A 249 -3.41 -12.11 -5.20
CA VAL A 249 -2.07 -11.97 -4.63
C VAL A 249 -1.42 -13.36 -4.59
N CYS A 250 -0.18 -13.42 -5.04
CA CYS A 250 0.64 -14.62 -5.06
C CYS A 250 1.90 -14.38 -4.22
N PHE A 251 2.19 -15.35 -3.36
CA PHE A 251 3.40 -15.40 -2.57
C PHE A 251 4.36 -16.41 -3.21
N TYR A 252 5.57 -15.97 -3.49
CA TYR A 252 6.57 -16.76 -4.16
C TYR A 252 7.77 -17.00 -3.24
N THR A 253 8.49 -18.09 -3.46
CA THR A 253 9.87 -18.19 -3.03
C THR A 253 10.72 -17.18 -3.79
N LEU A 254 11.93 -16.87 -3.31
CA LEU A 254 12.82 -15.95 -4.03
C LEU A 254 13.09 -16.42 -5.47
N LYS A 255 13.29 -17.72 -5.67
CA LYS A 255 13.56 -18.29 -7.00
C LYS A 255 12.36 -18.13 -7.94
N GLU A 256 11.15 -18.49 -7.46
CA GLU A 256 9.93 -18.32 -8.26
C GLU A 256 9.66 -16.85 -8.58
N ALA A 257 9.89 -15.95 -7.62
CA ALA A 257 9.73 -14.52 -7.82
C ALA A 257 10.70 -13.97 -8.87
N PHE A 258 11.95 -14.44 -8.86
CA PHE A 258 12.95 -14.08 -9.84
C PHE A 258 12.52 -14.50 -11.25
N ASP A 259 12.07 -15.74 -11.41
CA ASP A 259 11.60 -16.26 -12.71
C ASP A 259 10.38 -15.47 -13.21
N VAL A 260 9.42 -15.16 -12.32
CA VAL A 260 8.24 -14.34 -12.65
C VAL A 260 8.61 -12.92 -13.06
N ILE A 261 9.58 -12.31 -12.39
CA ILE A 261 10.04 -10.95 -12.71
C ILE A 261 10.68 -10.93 -14.09
N LEU A 262 11.59 -11.87 -14.36
CA LEU A 262 12.26 -11.94 -15.67
C LEU A 262 11.27 -12.15 -16.83
N GLN A 263 10.18 -12.89 -16.62
CA GLN A 263 9.12 -13.08 -17.61
C GLN A 263 8.28 -11.82 -17.86
N LYS A 264 8.15 -10.95 -16.85
CA LYS A 264 7.34 -9.71 -16.93
C LYS A 264 8.10 -8.52 -17.50
N LEU A 265 9.43 -8.58 -17.51
CA LEU A 265 10.26 -7.47 -17.95
C LEU A 265 10.27 -7.39 -19.48
N ASP A 266 9.77 -6.29 -20.02
CA ASP A 266 9.96 -5.95 -21.43
C ASP A 266 11.43 -5.60 -21.71
N ASN A 267 11.94 -6.03 -22.87
CA ASN A 267 13.29 -5.71 -23.34
C ASN A 267 14.39 -6.06 -22.32
N VAL A 268 14.42 -7.32 -21.90
CA VAL A 268 15.46 -7.83 -20.99
C VAL A 268 16.75 -8.02 -21.78
N ASP A 269 17.65 -7.05 -21.70
CA ASP A 269 19.04 -7.20 -22.16
C ASP A 269 19.88 -7.94 -21.10
N GLU A 270 21.10 -8.33 -21.48
CA GLU A 270 22.02 -9.03 -20.58
C GLU A 270 22.42 -8.20 -19.36
N ALA A 271 22.55 -6.87 -19.49
CA ALA A 271 22.85 -5.98 -18.37
C ALA A 271 21.73 -5.99 -17.32
N LYS A 272 20.48 -5.98 -17.77
CA LYS A 272 19.28 -6.06 -16.91
C LYS A 272 19.20 -7.41 -16.23
N LYS A 273 19.46 -8.52 -16.93
CA LYS A 273 19.52 -9.86 -16.35
C LYS A 273 20.58 -9.94 -15.25
N HIS A 274 21.80 -9.46 -15.52
CA HIS A 274 22.90 -9.46 -14.55
C HIS A 274 22.54 -8.62 -13.31
N ARG A 275 21.86 -7.49 -13.48
CA ARG A 275 21.40 -6.68 -12.36
C ARG A 275 20.40 -7.46 -11.48
N TYR A 276 19.38 -8.05 -12.08
CA TYR A 276 18.39 -8.83 -11.32
C TYR A 276 19.01 -10.08 -10.70
N GLN A 277 20.01 -10.67 -11.34
CA GLN A 277 20.77 -11.78 -10.75
C GLN A 277 21.51 -11.34 -9.49
N ARG A 278 22.21 -10.19 -9.51
CA ARG A 278 22.85 -9.64 -8.30
C ARG A 278 21.85 -9.33 -7.18
N VAL A 279 20.69 -8.79 -7.56
CA VAL A 279 19.60 -8.54 -6.60
C VAL A 279 19.13 -9.84 -5.96
N TYR A 280 18.89 -10.86 -6.77
CA TYR A 280 18.49 -12.18 -6.29
C TYR A 280 19.53 -12.76 -5.31
N GLU A 281 20.80 -12.70 -5.65
CA GLU A 281 21.91 -13.20 -4.80
C GLU A 281 21.94 -12.46 -3.46
N LYS A 282 21.85 -11.14 -3.45
CA LYS A 282 21.79 -10.35 -2.22
C LYS A 282 20.55 -10.68 -1.35
N LEU A 283 19.40 -10.88 -1.97
CA LEU A 283 18.20 -11.29 -1.23
C LEU A 283 18.30 -12.73 -0.72
N ALA A 284 18.97 -13.62 -1.45
CA ALA A 284 19.24 -14.98 -1.02
C ALA A 284 20.19 -15.01 0.19
N ASP A 285 21.24 -14.18 0.18
CA ASP A 285 22.12 -14.00 1.34
C ASP A 285 21.36 -13.47 2.54
N PHE A 286 20.47 -12.52 2.34
CA PHE A 286 19.62 -12.00 3.42
C PHE A 286 18.63 -13.05 3.93
N GLU A 287 18.01 -13.85 3.07
CA GLU A 287 17.14 -14.97 3.47
C GLU A 287 17.91 -16.02 4.26
N GLN A 288 19.15 -16.32 3.84
CA GLN A 288 20.03 -17.22 4.59
C GLN A 288 20.35 -16.65 5.98
N TYR A 289 20.69 -15.36 6.08
CA TYR A 289 20.89 -14.70 7.36
C TYR A 289 19.67 -14.79 8.26
N MET A 290 18.47 -14.53 7.75
CA MET A 290 17.21 -14.68 8.48
C MET A 290 17.02 -16.11 8.98
N THR A 291 17.24 -17.10 8.12
CA THR A 291 17.11 -18.52 8.45
C THR A 291 18.10 -18.94 9.55
N MET A 292 19.37 -18.49 9.45
CA MET A 292 20.39 -18.74 10.49
C MET A 292 20.03 -18.06 11.82
N SER A 293 19.28 -16.97 11.79
CA SER A 293 18.74 -16.28 12.96
C SER A 293 17.44 -16.94 13.48
N GLY A 294 17.00 -18.06 12.91
CA GLY A 294 15.83 -18.80 13.35
C GLY A 294 14.50 -18.36 12.73
N VAL A 295 14.53 -17.49 11.71
CA VAL A 295 13.32 -17.07 10.99
C VAL A 295 12.83 -18.17 10.06
N ASN A 296 11.57 -18.54 10.17
CA ASN A 296 10.91 -19.36 9.16
C ASN A 296 10.45 -18.49 8.01
N THR A 297 11.06 -18.64 6.84
CA THR A 297 10.72 -17.90 5.63
C THR A 297 9.59 -18.54 4.82
N VAL A 298 9.14 -19.74 5.20
CA VAL A 298 7.96 -20.39 4.65
C VAL A 298 6.72 -19.78 5.30
N LEU A 299 5.86 -19.20 4.47
CA LEU A 299 4.62 -18.62 4.96
C LEU A 299 3.62 -19.72 5.34
N PRO A 300 2.81 -19.51 6.39
CA PRO A 300 1.73 -20.43 6.71
C PRO A 300 0.72 -20.56 5.57
N ASP A 301 0.17 -21.76 5.38
CA ASP A 301 -0.81 -22.06 4.31
C ASP A 301 -2.22 -21.46 4.56
N ASP A 302 -2.43 -20.80 5.70
CA ASP A 302 -3.73 -20.29 6.14
C ASP A 302 -4.02 -18.86 5.61
N PHE A 303 -4.19 -18.73 4.30
CA PHE A 303 -4.58 -17.46 3.65
C PHE A 303 -5.97 -17.49 3.00
#